data_fe1372fedb9f2b443e4d8a3c0cca4292
#
_entry.id   fe1372fedb9f2b443e4d8a3c0cca4292
#
_cell.length_a   1.000
_cell.length_b   1.000
_cell.length_c   1.000
_cell.angle_alpha   90.00
_cell.angle_beta   90.00
_cell.angle_gamma   90.00
#
_symmetry.space_group_name_H-M   'P 1'
#
loop_
_entity.id
_entity.type
_entity.pdbx_description
1 polymer ?
#
loop_
_entity_poly.entity_id
_entity_poly.type
_entity_poly.pdbx_seq_one_letter_code
_entity_poly.pdbx_strand_id
1 'polypeptide(L)'
;MPGHRMFVMPFAKVYPLYVQKAERKNRSKEEVDRIICWLTGYSPAELQQQIKRETDFETFFAQAPAIHPNRSLIKGLVCGIRVEEVEDPLMKKIRYLDKLIDELAKGKPMEKILRQ
;
A
#
# COMPACT_ATOMS: atom_id res chain seq x y z
N MET A 1 10.46 -11.16 -18.88
CA MET A 1 11.29 -10.44 -17.95
C MET A 1 11.07 -10.91 -16.52
N PRO A 2 12.11 -11.16 -15.78
CA PRO A 2 11.93 -11.59 -14.40
C PRO A 2 11.22 -10.53 -13.58
N GLY A 3 10.50 -10.95 -12.57
CA GLY A 3 9.83 -10.04 -11.68
C GLY A 3 10.83 -9.16 -10.93
N HIS A 4 10.35 -8.01 -10.49
CA HIS A 4 11.16 -7.14 -9.65
C HIS A 4 11.47 -7.86 -8.35
N ARG A 5 12.65 -7.63 -7.77
CA ARG A 5 13.04 -8.26 -6.50
C ARG A 5 11.99 -8.04 -5.42
N MET A 6 11.38 -6.86 -5.41
CA MET A 6 10.34 -6.52 -4.45
C MET A 6 9.12 -7.46 -4.53
N PHE A 7 8.86 -8.04 -5.71
CA PHE A 7 7.68 -8.89 -5.90
C PHE A 7 7.72 -10.15 -5.01
N VAL A 8 8.90 -10.67 -4.76
CA VAL A 8 9.06 -11.87 -3.93
C VAL A 8 9.38 -11.54 -2.47
N MET A 9 9.48 -10.26 -2.13
CA MET A 9 9.73 -9.85 -0.76
C MET A 9 8.46 -10.02 0.06
N PRO A 10 8.55 -10.59 1.28
CA PRO A 10 7.38 -10.68 2.15
C PRO A 10 6.83 -9.29 2.48
N PHE A 11 5.50 -9.14 2.36
CA PHE A 11 4.85 -7.89 2.75
C PHE A 11 5.15 -7.54 4.21
N ALA A 12 5.29 -8.58 5.05
CA ALA A 12 5.60 -8.41 6.47
C ALA A 12 6.91 -7.67 6.72
N LYS A 13 7.84 -7.67 5.76
CA LYS A 13 9.10 -6.93 5.91
C LYS A 13 8.94 -5.44 5.64
N VAL A 14 7.99 -5.08 4.81
CA VAL A 14 7.77 -3.68 4.44
C VAL A 14 6.72 -3.02 5.33
N TYR A 15 5.74 -3.79 5.77
CA TYR A 15 4.66 -3.28 6.63
C TYR A 15 5.18 -2.48 7.84
N PRO A 16 6.16 -2.96 8.62
CA PRO A 16 6.67 -2.19 9.75
C PRO A 16 7.28 -0.85 9.33
N LEU A 17 7.85 -0.80 8.12
CA LEU A 17 8.42 0.46 7.62
C LEU A 17 7.33 1.49 7.34
N TYR A 18 6.19 1.05 6.83
CA TYR A 18 5.03 1.93 6.63
C TYR A 18 4.53 2.46 7.97
N VAL A 19 4.44 1.58 8.96
CA VAL A 19 3.99 1.98 10.29
C VAL A 19 4.96 2.99 10.91
N GLN A 20 6.27 2.72 10.81
CA GLN A 20 7.28 3.62 11.34
C GLN A 20 7.23 4.99 10.66
N LYS A 21 7.05 5.00 9.34
CA LYS A 21 6.98 6.26 8.59
C LYS A 21 5.79 7.11 9.07
N ALA A 22 4.67 6.47 9.31
CA ALA A 22 3.48 7.15 9.81
C ALA A 22 3.68 7.65 11.24
N GLU A 23 4.23 6.80 12.11
CA GLU A 23 4.40 7.15 13.51
C GLU A 23 5.38 8.30 13.72
N ARG A 24 6.39 8.41 12.86
CA ARG A 24 7.32 9.54 12.91
C ARG A 24 6.62 10.88 12.69
N LYS A 25 5.45 10.85 12.08
CA LYS A 25 4.65 12.04 11.77
C LYS A 25 3.38 12.09 12.61
N ASN A 26 3.36 11.37 13.72
CA ASN A 26 2.23 11.34 14.65
C ASN A 26 0.95 10.78 14.03
N ARG A 27 1.09 9.87 13.07
CA ARG A 27 -0.03 9.12 12.53
C ARG A 27 0.01 7.71 13.10
N SER A 28 -1.12 7.02 13.09
CA SER A 28 -1.25 5.75 13.81
C SER A 28 -1.13 4.54 12.92
N LYS A 29 -0.80 3.40 13.53
CA LYS A 29 -0.82 2.10 12.85
C LYS A 29 -2.21 1.80 12.31
N GLU A 30 -3.25 2.17 13.04
CA GLU A 30 -4.63 1.96 12.60
C GLU A 30 -4.92 2.70 11.30
N GLU A 31 -4.37 3.89 11.14
CA GLU A 31 -4.52 4.64 9.89
C GLU A 31 -3.81 3.93 8.73
N VAL A 32 -2.62 3.39 8.98
CA VAL A 32 -1.89 2.61 7.98
C VAL A 32 -2.71 1.40 7.57
N ASP A 33 -3.23 0.66 8.55
CA ASP A 33 -4.03 -0.53 8.28
C ASP A 33 -5.28 -0.20 7.49
N ARG A 34 -5.93 0.91 7.81
CA ARG A 34 -7.12 1.35 7.11
C ARG A 34 -6.83 1.66 5.64
N ILE A 35 -5.70 2.29 5.38
CA ILE A 35 -5.26 2.57 4.01
C ILE A 35 -5.06 1.28 3.23
N ILE A 36 -4.36 0.32 3.83
CA ILE A 36 -4.07 -0.96 3.18
C ILE A 36 -5.37 -1.71 2.89
N CYS A 37 -6.27 -1.76 3.87
CA CYS A 37 -7.56 -2.44 3.70
C CYS A 37 -8.41 -1.76 2.64
N TRP A 38 -8.41 -0.43 2.60
CA TRP A 38 -9.14 0.30 1.56
C TRP A 38 -8.66 -0.07 0.17
N LEU A 39 -7.33 -0.11 -0.02
CA LEU A 39 -6.76 -0.36 -1.34
C LEU A 39 -7.00 -1.81 -1.80
N THR A 40 -6.91 -2.76 -0.88
CA THR A 40 -6.87 -4.18 -1.22
C THR A 40 -8.19 -4.92 -1.04
N GLY A 41 -9.08 -4.39 -0.21
CA GLY A 41 -10.31 -5.08 0.14
C GLY A 41 -10.14 -6.12 1.25
N TYR A 42 -8.93 -6.29 1.79
CA TYR A 42 -8.75 -7.18 2.93
C TYR A 42 -9.47 -6.60 4.15
N SER A 43 -10.06 -7.46 4.98
CA SER A 43 -10.49 -7.04 6.31
C SER A 43 -9.27 -6.90 7.21
N PRO A 44 -9.40 -6.22 8.36
CA PRO A 44 -8.28 -6.15 9.30
C PRO A 44 -7.75 -7.53 9.71
N ALA A 45 -8.63 -8.50 9.92
CA ALA A 45 -8.23 -9.86 10.28
C ALA A 45 -7.48 -10.54 9.15
N GLU A 46 -7.96 -10.37 7.92
CA GLU A 46 -7.32 -10.95 6.74
C GLU A 46 -5.93 -10.33 6.51
N LEU A 47 -5.82 -9.02 6.73
CA LEU A 47 -4.53 -8.35 6.62
C LEU A 47 -3.52 -8.94 7.60
N GLN A 48 -3.93 -9.14 8.84
CA GLN A 48 -3.05 -9.72 9.85
C GLN A 48 -2.61 -11.13 9.47
N GLN A 49 -3.50 -11.91 8.85
CA GLN A 49 -3.14 -13.25 8.39
C GLN A 49 -2.09 -13.20 7.28
N GLN A 50 -2.22 -12.26 6.36
CA GLN A 50 -1.24 -12.11 5.27
C GLN A 50 0.14 -11.76 5.85
N ILE A 51 0.18 -10.89 6.83
CA ILE A 51 1.42 -10.49 7.49
C ILE A 51 2.03 -11.70 8.21
N LYS A 52 1.19 -12.44 8.95
CA LYS A 52 1.64 -13.60 9.72
C LYS A 52 2.19 -14.71 8.82
N ARG A 53 1.61 -14.90 7.65
CA ARG A 53 2.03 -15.90 6.68
C ARG A 53 3.24 -15.47 5.87
N GLU A 54 3.70 -14.24 6.05
CA GLU A 54 4.82 -13.67 5.31
C GLU A 54 4.59 -13.74 3.79
N THR A 55 3.35 -13.49 3.38
CA THR A 55 2.96 -13.50 1.96
C THR A 55 3.77 -12.46 1.19
N ASP A 56 4.34 -12.85 0.04
CA ASP A 56 5.09 -11.90 -0.78
C ASP A 56 4.15 -10.89 -1.46
N PHE A 57 4.72 -9.80 -1.97
CA PHE A 57 3.94 -8.73 -2.57
C PHE A 57 3.09 -9.23 -3.74
N GLU A 58 3.65 -10.07 -4.58
CA GLU A 58 2.92 -10.59 -5.73
C GLU A 58 1.66 -11.34 -5.29
N THR A 59 1.83 -12.26 -4.35
CA THR A 59 0.72 -13.06 -3.84
C THR A 59 -0.26 -12.20 -3.04
N PHE A 60 0.28 -11.26 -2.26
CA PHE A 60 -0.54 -10.36 -1.45
C PHE A 60 -1.55 -9.60 -2.31
N PHE A 61 -1.09 -9.03 -3.42
CA PHE A 61 -1.99 -8.30 -4.31
C PHE A 61 -2.83 -9.22 -5.18
N ALA A 62 -2.28 -10.39 -5.56
CA ALA A 62 -3.04 -11.36 -6.36
C ALA A 62 -4.23 -11.92 -5.59
N GLN A 63 -4.10 -12.09 -4.28
CA GLN A 63 -5.16 -12.62 -3.43
C GLN A 63 -6.05 -11.54 -2.84
N ALA A 64 -5.74 -10.26 -3.09
CA ALA A 64 -6.55 -9.17 -2.58
C ALA A 64 -8.00 -9.31 -3.04
N PRO A 65 -8.97 -9.30 -2.11
CA PRO A 65 -10.37 -9.56 -2.48
C PRO A 65 -10.95 -8.56 -3.46
N ALA A 66 -10.59 -7.27 -3.33
CA ALA A 66 -11.16 -6.23 -4.18
C ALA A 66 -10.26 -5.01 -4.21
N ILE A 67 -9.36 -4.95 -5.19
CA ILE A 67 -8.54 -3.74 -5.38
C ILE A 67 -9.50 -2.59 -5.69
N HIS A 68 -9.37 -1.50 -4.94
CA HIS A 68 -10.34 -0.42 -4.99
C HIS A 68 -10.42 0.21 -6.39
N PRO A 69 -11.63 0.39 -6.94
CA PRO A 69 -11.76 0.96 -8.29
C PRO A 69 -11.27 2.41 -8.37
N ASN A 70 -11.34 3.17 -7.29
CA ASN A 70 -10.90 4.56 -7.29
C ASN A 70 -9.38 4.71 -7.14
N ARG A 71 -8.63 3.61 -7.19
CA ARG A 71 -7.17 3.68 -7.15
C ARG A 71 -6.59 4.52 -8.29
N SER A 72 -7.31 4.59 -9.40
CA SER A 72 -6.85 5.39 -10.54
C SER A 72 -6.82 6.88 -10.24
N LEU A 73 -7.46 7.32 -9.16
CA LEU A 73 -7.40 8.72 -8.73
C LEU A 73 -6.13 9.01 -7.92
N ILE A 74 -5.35 7.97 -7.59
CA ILE A 74 -4.08 8.14 -6.89
C ILE A 74 -3.04 8.56 -7.91
N LYS A 75 -2.53 9.78 -7.79
CA LYS A 75 -1.59 10.34 -8.76
C LYS A 75 -0.48 11.11 -8.04
N GLY A 76 0.58 11.40 -8.77
CA GLY A 76 1.65 12.23 -8.28
C GLY A 76 2.92 11.46 -8.04
N LEU A 77 3.89 12.14 -7.42
CA LEU A 77 5.22 11.59 -7.19
C LEU A 77 5.31 10.85 -5.88
N VAL A 78 5.96 9.70 -5.90
CA VAL A 78 6.39 8.99 -4.71
C VAL A 78 7.74 8.36 -5.02
N CYS A 79 8.72 8.57 -4.16
CA CYS A 79 10.09 8.07 -4.36
C CYS A 79 10.64 8.46 -5.74
N GLY A 80 10.31 9.67 -6.20
CA GLY A 80 10.79 10.18 -7.48
C GLY A 80 10.10 9.62 -8.71
N ILE A 81 9.04 8.84 -8.53
CA ILE A 81 8.33 8.18 -9.63
C ILE A 81 6.90 8.69 -9.68
N ARG A 82 6.40 8.99 -10.88
CA ARG A 82 4.99 9.32 -11.06
C ARG A 82 4.17 8.03 -11.08
N VAL A 83 3.28 7.89 -10.12
CA VAL A 83 2.47 6.69 -9.96
C VAL A 83 1.69 6.37 -11.23
N GLU A 84 1.08 7.39 -11.84
CA GLU A 84 0.24 7.20 -13.03
C GLU A 84 1.04 6.75 -14.25
N GLU A 85 2.37 6.86 -14.22
CA GLU A 85 3.22 6.47 -15.35
C GLU A 85 3.84 5.09 -15.17
N VAL A 86 3.60 4.43 -14.05
CA VAL A 86 4.12 3.08 -13.82
C VAL A 86 3.35 2.09 -14.70
N GLU A 87 4.07 1.35 -15.55
CA GLU A 87 3.43 0.46 -16.52
C GLU A 87 3.15 -0.94 -15.99
N ASP A 88 4.06 -1.48 -15.19
CA ASP A 88 3.87 -2.82 -14.65
C ASP A 88 2.70 -2.83 -13.67
N PRO A 89 1.68 -3.71 -13.89
CA PRO A 89 0.48 -3.69 -13.05
C PRO A 89 0.73 -3.93 -11.57
N LEU A 90 1.64 -4.86 -11.23
CA LEU A 90 1.93 -5.15 -9.83
C LEU A 90 2.73 -4.02 -9.20
N MET A 91 3.76 -3.53 -9.89
CA MET A 91 4.54 -2.40 -9.39
C MET A 91 3.64 -1.18 -9.20
N LYS A 92 2.68 -0.97 -10.10
CA LYS A 92 1.76 0.14 -9.98
C LYS A 92 0.93 0.05 -8.70
N LYS A 93 0.47 -1.16 -8.34
CA LYS A 93 -0.26 -1.36 -7.09
C LYS A 93 0.61 -1.07 -5.88
N ILE A 94 1.87 -1.49 -5.92
CA ILE A 94 2.82 -1.21 -4.85
C ILE A 94 3.03 0.30 -4.72
N ARG A 95 3.17 1.00 -5.85
CA ARG A 95 3.36 2.46 -5.82
C ARG A 95 2.11 3.20 -5.37
N TYR A 96 0.92 2.70 -5.68
CA TYR A 96 -0.30 3.25 -5.11
C TYR A 96 -0.22 3.24 -3.58
N LEU A 97 0.16 2.10 -3.02
CA LEU A 97 0.26 1.97 -1.57
C LEU A 97 1.31 2.93 -1.02
N ASP A 98 2.51 2.97 -1.65
CA ASP A 98 3.57 3.87 -1.24
C ASP A 98 3.09 5.31 -1.23
N LYS A 99 2.34 5.72 -2.26
CA LYS A 99 1.84 7.10 -2.36
C LYS A 99 0.85 7.42 -1.25
N LEU A 100 -0.07 6.50 -0.95
CA LEU A 100 -1.05 6.72 0.10
C LEU A 100 -0.37 6.86 1.46
N ILE A 101 0.63 6.04 1.74
CA ILE A 101 1.38 6.12 3.00
C ILE A 101 2.19 7.41 3.05
N ASP A 102 2.75 7.85 1.91
CA ASP A 102 3.46 9.11 1.84
C ASP A 102 2.54 10.30 2.15
N GLU A 103 1.32 10.26 1.62
CA GLU A 103 0.33 11.31 1.90
C GLU A 103 -0.05 11.33 3.38
N LEU A 104 -0.17 10.15 3.99
CA LEU A 104 -0.45 10.04 5.41
C LEU A 104 0.67 10.70 6.22
N ALA A 105 1.92 10.38 5.89
CA ALA A 105 3.08 10.94 6.59
C ALA A 105 3.19 12.45 6.41
N LYS A 106 2.68 12.97 5.30
CA LYS A 106 2.70 14.42 5.04
C LYS A 106 1.55 15.18 5.69
N GLY A 107 0.70 14.48 6.43
CA GLY A 107 -0.35 15.12 7.21
C GLY A 107 -1.70 15.25 6.53
N LYS A 108 -1.86 14.62 5.36
CA LYS A 108 -3.15 14.69 4.67
C LYS A 108 -4.22 13.98 5.50
N PRO A 109 -5.44 14.53 5.61
CA PRO A 109 -6.51 13.86 6.34
C PRO A 109 -6.98 12.60 5.63
N MET A 110 -7.43 11.61 6.41
CA MET A 110 -7.83 10.30 5.86
C MET A 110 -8.89 10.42 4.77
N GLU A 111 -9.86 11.30 4.93
CA GLU A 111 -10.94 11.46 3.95
C GLU A 111 -10.43 11.95 2.59
N LYS A 112 -9.24 12.54 2.55
CA LYS A 112 -8.63 12.96 1.29
C LYS A 112 -7.65 11.93 0.75
N ILE A 113 -7.06 11.11 1.63
CA ILE A 113 -6.18 10.02 1.22
C ILE A 113 -7.00 8.93 0.54
N LEU A 114 -8.12 8.57 1.16
CA LEU A 114 -9.02 7.54 0.62
C LEU A 114 -9.92 8.17 -0.43
N ARG A 115 -9.63 7.87 -1.70
CA ARG A 115 -10.36 8.44 -2.85
C ARG A 115 -11.72 7.75 -2.94
N GLN A 116 -12.66 8.29 -2.21
CA GLN A 116 -13.99 7.70 -2.13
C GLN A 116 -14.65 7.62 -3.52
#